data_78c05c1d1f15dad29993c1d54e67b1c9
#
_entry.id   78c05c1d1f15dad29993c1d54e67b1c9
#
_cell.length_a   1.000
_cell.length_b   1.000
_cell.length_c   1.000
_cell.angle_alpha   90.00
_cell.angle_beta   90.00
_cell.angle_gamma   90.00
#
_symmetry.space_group_name_H-M   'P 1'
#
loop_
_entity.id
_entity.type
_entity.pdbx_description
1 polymer ?
#
loop_
_entity_poly.entity_id
_entity_poly.type
_entity_poly.pdbx_seq_one_letter_code
_entity_poly.pdbx_strand_id
1 'polypeptide(L)'
;RRTFEGDLPPGWDVELYNENQLIAFQTVDDTGRYRFADVDLYAGDNNFRLVFYGPQGEVREEEVKVPIDLETVGADRGLYDISATLKDVHTYDKNPGENEGRGTPDLSMTYEQGITKGLTLGTGFRRYQANGMQKTLVSGDAVTRLGQTLVNTTVVADESSEGAAQAVLRRSIGAHNIRSSTMFATQAFDPGNSGSSPKTFLSSSEIRGPLVDFFGEKVTYALNTHISQTADNTKSRDVQFYQNTRIGSYVVG
;
A
#
# COMPACT_ATOMS: atom_id res chain seq x y z
N ARG A 1 0.20 -1.24 17.76
CA ARG A 1 0.40 -0.30 18.88
C ARG A 1 1.84 0.14 18.98
N ARG A 2 2.10 1.37 19.42
CA ARG A 2 3.43 1.94 19.62
C ARG A 2 3.48 2.69 20.95
N THR A 3 4.67 2.69 21.57
CA THR A 3 4.97 3.54 22.72
C THR A 3 5.84 4.71 22.26
N PHE A 4 5.49 5.92 22.71
CA PHE A 4 6.28 7.13 22.56
C PHE A 4 6.80 7.49 23.94
N GLU A 5 8.10 7.57 24.08
CA GLU A 5 8.77 7.89 25.36
C GLU A 5 10.04 8.68 25.12
N GLY A 6 10.41 9.48 26.10
CA GLY A 6 11.63 10.28 26.05
C GLY A 6 11.92 10.98 27.38
N ASP A 7 13.03 11.67 27.41
CA ASP A 7 13.49 12.42 28.58
C ASP A 7 13.27 13.92 28.37
N LEU A 8 12.71 14.59 29.38
CA LEU A 8 12.46 16.02 29.41
C LEU A 8 12.62 16.54 30.82
N PRO A 9 13.01 17.83 31.05
CA PRO A 9 13.04 18.38 32.37
C PRO A 9 11.66 18.31 33.05
N PRO A 10 11.60 18.12 34.38
CA PRO A 10 10.36 18.19 35.16
C PRO A 10 9.61 19.49 34.91
N GLY A 11 8.27 19.42 34.93
CA GLY A 11 7.40 20.57 34.71
C GLY A 11 7.16 20.96 33.26
N TRP A 12 7.67 20.19 32.30
CA TRP A 12 7.28 20.30 30.91
C TRP A 12 5.98 19.56 30.65
N ASP A 13 5.16 20.10 29.76
CA ASP A 13 3.97 19.44 29.24
C ASP A 13 4.25 18.83 27.88
N VAL A 14 3.70 17.65 27.63
CA VAL A 14 3.84 16.93 26.35
C VAL A 14 2.47 16.55 25.83
N GLU A 15 2.17 16.96 24.62
CA GLU A 15 0.97 16.59 23.89
C GLU A 15 1.34 15.66 22.74
N LEU A 16 0.59 14.58 22.57
CA LEU A 16 0.70 13.66 21.45
C LEU A 16 -0.53 13.83 20.54
N TYR A 17 -0.29 14.19 19.30
CA TYR A 17 -1.31 14.30 18.26
C TYR A 17 -1.14 13.18 17.24
N ASN A 18 -2.24 12.70 16.67
CA ASN A 18 -2.26 11.98 15.40
C ASN A 18 -2.93 12.92 14.39
N GLU A 19 -2.15 13.37 13.40
CA GLU A 19 -2.52 14.48 12.51
C GLU A 19 -2.94 15.73 13.30
N ASN A 20 -4.23 16.06 13.37
CA ASN A 20 -4.77 17.20 14.10
C ASN A 20 -5.56 16.82 15.37
N GLN A 21 -5.65 15.54 15.68
CA GLN A 21 -6.37 15.06 16.87
C GLN A 21 -5.43 14.84 18.04
N LEU A 22 -5.68 15.49 19.18
CA LEU A 22 -5.00 15.23 20.44
C LEU A 22 -5.36 13.83 20.92
N ILE A 23 -4.34 12.97 21.08
CA ILE A 23 -4.47 11.57 21.53
C ILE A 23 -4.20 11.45 23.03
N ALA A 24 -3.14 12.10 23.49
CA ALA A 24 -2.71 12.01 24.88
C ALA A 24 -1.97 13.28 25.30
N PHE A 25 -1.99 13.51 26.60
CA PHE A 25 -1.31 14.61 27.27
C PHE A 25 -0.66 14.09 28.55
N GLN A 26 0.52 14.60 28.87
CA GLN A 26 1.22 14.29 30.10
C GLN A 26 2.06 15.49 30.55
N THR A 27 1.99 15.84 31.86
CA THR A 27 2.99 16.69 32.50
C THR A 27 4.14 15.83 33.00
N VAL A 28 5.37 16.21 32.69
CA VAL A 28 6.58 15.48 33.11
C VAL A 28 6.82 15.70 34.58
N ASP A 29 6.84 14.63 35.34
CA ASP A 29 7.09 14.60 36.77
C ASP A 29 8.59 14.67 37.12
N ASP A 30 8.93 14.52 38.40
CA ASP A 30 10.31 14.56 38.89
C ASP A 30 11.19 13.44 38.32
N THR A 31 10.64 12.41 37.68
CA THR A 31 11.43 11.37 37.01
C THR A 31 12.03 11.87 35.69
N GLY A 32 11.59 13.00 35.17
CA GLY A 32 12.12 13.58 33.96
C GLY A 32 11.77 12.79 32.68
N ARG A 33 10.67 12.00 32.71
CA ARG A 33 10.29 11.14 31.62
C ARG A 33 8.83 11.32 31.19
N TYR A 34 8.58 11.29 29.90
CA TYR A 34 7.22 11.10 29.38
C TYR A 34 7.08 9.73 28.73
N ARG A 35 5.87 9.16 28.79
CA ARG A 35 5.57 7.87 28.16
C ARG A 35 4.09 7.78 27.80
N PHE A 36 3.83 7.66 26.51
CA PHE A 36 2.52 7.31 25.98
C PHE A 36 2.56 5.87 25.49
N ALA A 37 2.05 4.95 26.31
CA ALA A 37 2.06 3.53 26.01
C ALA A 37 0.84 3.12 25.19
N ASP A 38 0.98 2.04 24.41
CA ASP A 38 -0.10 1.38 23.66
C ASP A 38 -0.93 2.29 22.74
N VAL A 39 -0.30 3.31 22.16
CA VAL A 39 -0.95 4.18 21.19
C VAL A 39 -1.36 3.37 19.98
N ASP A 40 -2.64 3.41 19.62
CA ASP A 40 -3.18 2.68 18.48
C ASP A 40 -2.65 3.28 17.17
N LEU A 41 -2.30 2.37 16.25
CA LEU A 41 -1.83 2.70 14.92
C LEU A 41 -2.89 2.28 13.91
N TYR A 42 -3.20 3.16 12.97
CA TYR A 42 -4.11 2.87 11.88
C TYR A 42 -3.36 2.36 10.66
N ALA A 43 -4.07 1.65 9.81
CA ALA A 43 -3.56 1.22 8.51
C ALA A 43 -3.15 2.41 7.64
N GLY A 44 -1.97 2.33 7.03
CA GLY A 44 -1.40 3.42 6.24
C GLY A 44 -0.42 4.29 7.02
N ASP A 45 -0.27 5.54 6.58
CA ASP A 45 0.64 6.49 7.21
C ASP A 45 0.00 7.08 8.47
N ASN A 46 0.64 6.88 9.61
CA ASN A 46 0.30 7.55 10.85
C ASN A 46 1.29 8.68 11.07
N ASN A 47 0.82 9.92 11.05
CA ASN A 47 1.63 11.11 11.28
C ASN A 47 1.39 11.60 12.70
N PHE A 48 2.28 11.22 13.61
CA PHE A 48 2.24 11.70 14.98
C PHE A 48 3.04 12.99 15.11
N ARG A 49 2.53 13.89 15.95
CA ARG A 49 3.21 15.13 16.32
C ARG A 49 3.25 15.23 17.83
N LEU A 50 4.45 15.30 18.37
CA LEU A 50 4.70 15.57 19.77
C LEU A 50 4.94 17.08 19.92
N VAL A 51 4.19 17.73 20.80
CA VAL A 51 4.37 19.14 21.12
C VAL A 51 4.79 19.23 22.58
N PHE A 52 5.90 19.88 22.82
CA PHE A 52 6.49 20.05 24.13
C PHE A 52 6.39 21.52 24.55
N TYR A 53 5.83 21.77 25.71
CA TYR A 53 5.69 23.11 26.28
C TYR A 53 6.55 23.23 27.53
N GLY A 54 7.48 24.16 27.51
CA GLY A 54 8.33 24.46 28.65
C GLY A 54 7.68 25.45 29.60
N PRO A 55 8.07 25.47 30.90
CA PRO A 55 7.50 26.35 31.93
C PRO A 55 7.76 27.84 31.71
N GLN A 56 8.69 28.20 30.84
CA GLN A 56 8.98 29.60 30.46
C GLN A 56 8.38 30.00 29.12
N GLY A 57 7.50 29.18 28.54
CA GLY A 57 6.82 29.44 27.28
C GLY A 57 7.57 28.89 26.06
N GLU A 58 8.57 28.05 26.26
CA GLU A 58 9.23 27.34 25.16
C GLU A 58 8.25 26.37 24.51
N VAL A 59 8.25 26.32 23.19
CA VAL A 59 7.48 25.35 22.39
C VAL A 59 8.41 24.63 21.43
N ARG A 60 8.37 23.32 21.46
CA ARG A 60 9.12 22.46 20.54
C ARG A 60 8.17 21.45 19.94
N GLU A 61 8.32 21.18 18.65
CA GLU A 61 7.53 20.14 17.95
C GLU A 61 8.46 19.09 17.38
N GLU A 62 7.99 17.83 17.40
CA GLU A 62 8.65 16.69 16.79
C GLU A 62 7.63 15.87 16.00
N GLU A 63 7.86 15.68 14.70
CA GLU A 63 7.02 14.84 13.86
C GLU A 63 7.59 13.43 13.78
N VAL A 64 6.74 12.44 14.07
CA VAL A 64 7.08 11.02 13.98
C VAL A 64 6.13 10.34 13.00
N LYS A 65 6.64 9.96 11.84
CA LYS A 65 5.87 9.20 10.85
C LYS A 65 6.01 7.70 11.09
N VAL A 66 4.89 7.04 11.27
CA VAL A 66 4.81 5.59 11.50
C VAL A 66 3.96 4.97 10.40
N PRO A 67 4.56 4.56 9.30
CA PRO A 67 3.82 3.81 8.29
C PRO A 67 3.46 2.44 8.85
N ILE A 68 2.18 2.12 8.86
CA ILE A 68 1.68 0.78 9.09
C ILE A 68 1.34 0.18 7.74
N ASP A 69 2.22 -0.68 7.32
CA ASP A 69 2.01 -1.46 6.13
C ASP A 69 1.12 -2.66 6.48
N LEU A 70 -0.09 -2.68 5.91
CA LEU A 70 -1.01 -3.81 6.05
C LEU A 70 -0.55 -5.06 5.29
N GLU A 71 0.53 -4.92 4.53
CA GLU A 71 1.01 -6.00 3.67
C GLU A 71 1.82 -7.06 4.43
N THR A 72 2.19 -6.83 5.70
CA THR A 72 2.88 -7.85 6.51
C THR A 72 2.01 -8.38 7.64
N VAL A 73 1.82 -9.69 7.68
CA VAL A 73 1.18 -10.38 8.79
C VAL A 73 2.18 -10.51 9.94
N GLY A 74 1.75 -10.27 11.18
CA GLY A 74 2.62 -10.45 12.34
C GLY A 74 3.15 -11.88 12.46
N ALA A 75 4.37 -12.04 12.98
CA ALA A 75 4.98 -13.37 13.17
C ALA A 75 4.03 -14.33 13.91
N ASP A 76 4.01 -15.57 13.48
CA ASP A 76 3.17 -16.66 14.02
C ASP A 76 1.65 -16.41 13.92
N ARG A 77 1.23 -15.44 13.08
CA ARG A 77 -0.18 -15.18 12.79
C ARG A 77 -0.51 -15.58 11.37
N GLY A 78 -1.71 -16.17 11.19
CA GLY A 78 -2.29 -16.45 9.87
C GLY A 78 -3.52 -15.59 9.63
N LEU A 79 -3.70 -15.16 8.39
CA LEU A 79 -4.91 -14.54 7.88
C LEU A 79 -5.47 -15.41 6.76
N TYR A 80 -6.77 -15.52 6.68
CA TYR A 80 -7.44 -16.17 5.57
C TYR A 80 -8.62 -15.32 5.11
N ASP A 81 -8.88 -15.35 3.84
CA ASP A 81 -10.07 -14.79 3.22
C ASP A 81 -10.70 -15.86 2.31
N ILE A 82 -12.01 -16.04 2.42
CA ILE A 82 -12.77 -16.93 1.56
C ILE A 82 -13.97 -16.16 1.05
N SER A 83 -14.06 -16.02 -0.26
CA SER A 83 -15.16 -15.36 -0.93
C SER A 83 -15.83 -16.28 -1.93
N ALA A 84 -17.16 -16.31 -1.91
CA ALA A 84 -17.98 -17.00 -2.89
C ALA A 84 -19.06 -16.03 -3.38
N THR A 85 -19.03 -15.70 -4.66
CA THR A 85 -19.99 -14.78 -5.27
C THR A 85 -20.62 -15.40 -6.52
N LEU A 86 -21.80 -14.92 -6.88
CA LEU A 86 -22.46 -15.25 -8.13
C LEU A 86 -22.43 -14.00 -9.03
N LYS A 87 -21.88 -14.15 -10.21
CA LYS A 87 -21.76 -13.04 -11.17
C LYS A 87 -23.15 -12.58 -11.63
N ASP A 88 -23.36 -11.25 -11.68
CA ASP A 88 -24.55 -10.59 -12.20
C ASP A 88 -25.90 -11.06 -11.60
N VAL A 89 -25.87 -11.52 -10.35
CA VAL A 89 -27.08 -11.86 -9.59
C VAL A 89 -27.39 -10.75 -8.59
N HIS A 90 -28.48 -10.03 -8.81
CA HIS A 90 -28.99 -9.04 -7.85
C HIS A 90 -30.02 -9.66 -6.93
N THR A 91 -29.91 -9.44 -5.63
CA THR A 91 -30.79 -10.02 -4.60
C THR A 91 -32.27 -9.60 -4.76
N TYR A 92 -32.53 -8.49 -5.47
CA TYR A 92 -33.87 -7.92 -5.65
C TYR A 92 -34.32 -7.79 -7.11
N ASP A 93 -33.64 -8.46 -8.03
CA ASP A 93 -33.99 -8.36 -9.45
C ASP A 93 -35.22 -9.22 -9.79
N LYS A 94 -36.36 -8.54 -10.05
CA LYS A 94 -37.62 -9.20 -10.41
C LYS A 94 -37.66 -9.72 -11.85
N ASN A 95 -36.78 -9.21 -12.73
CA ASN A 95 -36.68 -9.63 -14.13
C ASN A 95 -35.21 -9.90 -14.48
N PRO A 96 -34.74 -11.10 -14.23
CA PRO A 96 -33.39 -11.50 -14.61
C PRO A 96 -33.29 -11.57 -16.15
N GLY A 97 -32.67 -10.57 -16.78
CA GLY A 97 -32.29 -10.64 -18.17
C GLY A 97 -31.37 -11.84 -18.45
N GLU A 98 -31.47 -12.44 -19.61
CA GLU A 98 -30.57 -13.51 -20.05
C GLU A 98 -29.21 -12.91 -20.44
N ASN A 99 -28.36 -12.63 -19.43
CA ASN A 99 -26.97 -12.23 -19.68
C ASN A 99 -26.09 -13.49 -19.66
N GLU A 100 -25.25 -13.63 -20.65
CA GLU A 100 -24.28 -14.70 -20.77
C GLU A 100 -23.37 -14.72 -19.54
N GLY A 101 -23.28 -15.85 -18.84
CA GLY A 101 -22.47 -16.00 -17.63
C GLY A 101 -23.15 -15.60 -16.32
N ARG A 102 -24.45 -15.25 -16.34
CA ARG A 102 -25.21 -14.95 -15.12
C ARG A 102 -25.32 -16.17 -14.19
N GLY A 103 -25.12 -15.88 -12.89
CA GLY A 103 -25.20 -16.93 -11.86
C GLY A 103 -23.99 -17.86 -11.85
N THR A 104 -22.93 -17.56 -12.61
CA THR A 104 -21.71 -18.35 -12.56
C THR A 104 -20.96 -18.05 -11.25
N PRO A 105 -20.48 -19.09 -10.55
CA PRO A 105 -19.76 -18.88 -9.31
C PRO A 105 -18.36 -18.33 -9.56
N ASP A 106 -17.97 -17.36 -8.73
CA ASP A 106 -16.59 -16.90 -8.54
C ASP A 106 -16.21 -17.26 -7.10
N LEU A 107 -15.29 -18.19 -6.95
CA LEU A 107 -14.77 -18.66 -5.67
C LEU A 107 -13.33 -18.21 -5.54
N SER A 108 -12.99 -17.53 -4.46
CA SER A 108 -11.61 -17.21 -4.11
C SER A 108 -11.30 -17.60 -2.68
N MET A 109 -10.05 -17.99 -2.47
CA MET A 109 -9.50 -18.30 -1.15
C MET A 109 -8.07 -17.81 -1.13
N THR A 110 -7.70 -17.09 -0.06
CA THR A 110 -6.32 -16.69 0.22
C THR A 110 -5.96 -17.09 1.64
N TYR A 111 -4.70 -17.43 1.83
CA TYR A 111 -4.11 -17.67 3.14
C TYR A 111 -2.73 -17.01 3.19
N GLU A 112 -2.48 -16.24 4.24
CA GLU A 112 -1.21 -15.58 4.51
C GLU A 112 -0.71 -15.96 5.89
N GLN A 113 0.60 -16.24 6.00
CA GLN A 113 1.26 -16.59 7.24
C GLN A 113 2.45 -15.66 7.47
N GLY A 114 2.46 -14.97 8.61
CA GLY A 114 3.65 -14.26 9.09
C GLY A 114 4.70 -15.25 9.60
N ILE A 115 5.83 -15.31 8.90
CA ILE A 115 6.95 -16.20 9.24
C ILE A 115 7.89 -15.50 10.22
N THR A 116 8.17 -14.22 9.96
CA THR A 116 8.96 -13.37 10.85
C THR A 116 8.33 -11.98 10.91
N LYS A 117 8.90 -11.05 11.69
CA LYS A 117 8.45 -9.64 11.70
C LYS A 117 8.58 -8.92 10.35
N GLY A 118 9.38 -9.47 9.44
CA GLY A 118 9.63 -8.85 8.13
C GLY A 118 9.35 -9.77 6.95
N LEU A 119 8.77 -10.97 7.16
CA LEU A 119 8.45 -11.91 6.09
C LEU A 119 7.06 -12.51 6.30
N THR A 120 6.20 -12.31 5.32
CA THR A 120 4.90 -12.97 5.18
C THR A 120 4.93 -13.82 3.91
N LEU A 121 4.43 -15.03 3.98
CA LEU A 121 4.19 -15.89 2.82
C LEU A 121 2.69 -16.11 2.67
N GLY A 122 2.22 -16.10 1.43
CA GLY A 122 0.83 -16.30 1.09
C GLY A 122 0.64 -17.31 -0.03
N THR A 123 -0.57 -17.83 -0.11
CA THR A 123 -1.05 -18.62 -1.23
C THR A 123 -2.50 -18.28 -1.52
N GLY A 124 -2.88 -18.36 -2.78
CA GLY A 124 -4.23 -18.06 -3.23
C GLY A 124 -4.74 -19.07 -4.25
N PHE A 125 -6.04 -19.19 -4.27
CA PHE A 125 -6.80 -19.98 -5.25
C PHE A 125 -7.98 -19.16 -5.71
N ARG A 126 -8.25 -19.13 -7.01
CA ARG A 126 -9.46 -18.53 -7.57
C ARG A 126 -10.00 -19.37 -8.70
N ARG A 127 -11.31 -19.61 -8.69
CA ARG A 127 -12.05 -20.27 -9.76
C ARG A 127 -13.21 -19.40 -10.19
N TYR A 128 -13.24 -19.01 -11.44
CA TYR A 128 -14.21 -18.06 -11.99
C TYR A 128 -14.47 -18.32 -13.46
N GLN A 129 -15.46 -17.66 -14.03
CA GLN A 129 -15.74 -17.73 -15.46
C GLN A 129 -15.30 -16.44 -16.16
N ALA A 130 -14.54 -16.60 -17.25
CA ALA A 130 -14.13 -15.51 -18.13
C ALA A 130 -14.30 -15.96 -19.59
N ASN A 131 -14.88 -15.10 -20.43
CA ASN A 131 -15.10 -15.37 -21.84
C ASN A 131 -15.83 -16.71 -22.11
N GLY A 132 -16.85 -17.05 -21.29
CA GLY A 132 -17.60 -18.30 -21.41
C GLY A 132 -16.86 -19.56 -20.93
N MET A 133 -15.58 -19.46 -20.55
CA MET A 133 -14.77 -20.58 -20.07
C MET A 133 -14.50 -20.48 -18.57
N GLN A 134 -14.47 -21.62 -17.90
CA GLN A 134 -14.07 -21.68 -16.51
C GLN A 134 -12.55 -21.61 -16.40
N LYS A 135 -12.06 -20.72 -15.56
CA LYS A 135 -10.63 -20.54 -15.27
C LYS A 135 -10.33 -20.80 -13.81
N THR A 136 -9.18 -21.39 -13.59
CA THR A 136 -8.62 -21.65 -12.25
C THR A 136 -7.24 -21.01 -12.17
N LEU A 137 -7.01 -20.20 -11.13
CA LEU A 137 -5.73 -19.59 -10.85
C LEU A 137 -5.23 -20.04 -9.48
N VAL A 138 -3.94 -20.29 -9.39
CA VAL A 138 -3.22 -20.51 -8.13
C VAL A 138 -2.15 -19.46 -8.01
N SER A 139 -2.00 -18.85 -6.84
CA SER A 139 -0.96 -17.87 -6.57
C SER A 139 -0.09 -18.24 -5.37
N GLY A 140 1.13 -17.73 -5.39
CA GLY A 140 2.03 -17.69 -4.26
C GLY A 140 2.53 -16.25 -4.06
N ASP A 141 2.56 -15.78 -2.83
CA ASP A 141 2.92 -14.42 -2.47
C ASP A 141 4.01 -14.41 -1.41
N ALA A 142 4.91 -13.46 -1.51
CA ALA A 142 5.91 -13.19 -0.49
C ALA A 142 6.05 -11.68 -0.27
N VAL A 143 5.81 -11.24 0.95
CA VAL A 143 6.04 -9.86 1.36
C VAL A 143 7.23 -9.82 2.29
N THR A 144 8.25 -9.08 1.90
CA THR A 144 9.50 -8.98 2.65
C THR A 144 9.82 -7.53 2.98
N ARG A 145 10.09 -7.26 4.26
CA ARG A 145 10.56 -5.95 4.72
C ARG A 145 12.06 -5.99 4.99
N LEU A 146 12.80 -5.17 4.27
CA LEU A 146 14.25 -5.00 4.40
C LEU A 146 14.56 -3.55 4.83
N GLY A 147 14.57 -3.30 6.12
CA GLY A 147 14.68 -1.95 6.67
C GLY A 147 13.49 -1.08 6.27
N GLN A 148 13.74 0.00 5.51
CA GLN A 148 12.71 0.91 5.01
C GLN A 148 12.16 0.49 3.62
N THR A 149 12.60 -0.65 3.10
CA THR A 149 12.16 -1.17 1.81
C THR A 149 11.17 -2.31 2.03
N LEU A 150 10.01 -2.23 1.38
CA LEU A 150 9.06 -3.32 1.27
C LEU A 150 9.10 -3.88 -0.14
N VAL A 151 9.19 -5.19 -0.25
CA VAL A 151 9.12 -5.92 -1.52
C VAL A 151 7.98 -6.91 -1.42
N ASN A 152 7.01 -6.78 -2.30
CA ASN A 152 5.94 -7.76 -2.50
C ASN A 152 6.18 -8.49 -3.83
N THR A 153 6.22 -9.81 -3.80
CA THR A 153 6.38 -10.66 -4.97
C THR A 153 5.19 -11.60 -5.06
N THR A 154 4.51 -11.61 -6.19
CA THR A 154 3.38 -12.50 -6.47
C THR A 154 3.70 -13.33 -7.72
N VAL A 155 3.44 -14.61 -7.65
CA VAL A 155 3.48 -15.53 -8.80
C VAL A 155 2.09 -16.14 -8.94
N VAL A 156 1.56 -16.16 -10.17
CA VAL A 156 0.27 -16.75 -10.47
C VAL A 156 0.41 -17.69 -11.67
N ALA A 157 -0.28 -18.82 -11.61
CA ALA A 157 -0.38 -19.76 -12.72
C ALA A 157 -1.83 -20.23 -12.92
N ASP A 158 -2.19 -20.52 -14.14
CA ASP A 158 -3.47 -21.12 -14.52
C ASP A 158 -3.36 -22.66 -14.67
N GLU A 159 -4.47 -23.30 -14.99
CA GLU A 159 -4.54 -24.76 -15.24
C GLU A 159 -3.71 -25.23 -16.44
N SER A 160 -3.34 -24.33 -17.35
CA SER A 160 -2.50 -24.62 -18.52
C SER A 160 -1.01 -24.46 -18.26
N SER A 161 -0.62 -24.15 -17.03
CA SER A 161 0.74 -23.79 -16.61
C SER A 161 1.25 -22.49 -17.23
N GLU A 162 0.36 -21.67 -17.75
CA GLU A 162 0.65 -20.30 -18.13
C GLU A 162 0.56 -19.40 -16.90
N GLY A 163 1.36 -18.34 -16.84
CA GLY A 163 1.38 -17.55 -15.63
C GLY A 163 2.06 -16.20 -15.73
N ALA A 164 2.06 -15.51 -14.60
CA ALA A 164 2.73 -14.24 -14.45
C ALA A 164 3.46 -14.16 -13.09
N ALA A 165 4.51 -13.35 -13.05
CA ALA A 165 5.22 -12.99 -11.85
C ALA A 165 5.28 -11.45 -11.77
N GLN A 166 4.99 -10.90 -10.59
CA GLN A 166 5.06 -9.48 -10.32
C GLN A 166 5.92 -9.22 -9.09
N ALA A 167 6.73 -8.18 -9.14
CA ALA A 167 7.40 -7.63 -7.97
C ALA A 167 7.04 -6.16 -7.81
N VAL A 168 6.65 -5.77 -6.61
CA VAL A 168 6.36 -4.38 -6.23
C VAL A 168 7.34 -3.98 -5.13
N LEU A 169 8.12 -2.94 -5.39
CA LEU A 169 9.04 -2.36 -4.43
C LEU A 169 8.49 -1.02 -3.96
N ARG A 170 8.52 -0.78 -2.65
CA ARG A 170 8.20 0.51 -2.03
C ARG A 170 9.31 0.89 -1.06
N ARG A 171 9.77 2.12 -1.16
CA ARG A 171 10.82 2.65 -0.28
C ARG A 171 10.64 4.14 -0.05
N SER A 172 10.86 4.57 1.19
CA SER A 172 11.00 6.01 1.51
C SER A 172 12.47 6.32 1.75
N ILE A 173 12.96 7.42 1.15
CA ILE A 173 14.32 7.94 1.35
C ILE A 173 14.18 9.41 1.73
N GLY A 174 14.36 9.72 3.01
CA GLY A 174 14.03 11.06 3.53
C GLY A 174 12.55 11.37 3.29
N ALA A 175 12.27 12.49 2.64
CA ALA A 175 10.92 12.91 2.28
C ALA A 175 10.44 12.37 0.92
N HIS A 176 11.23 11.55 0.23
CA HIS A 176 10.89 11.00 -1.08
C HIS A 176 10.35 9.58 -0.97
N ASN A 177 9.26 9.30 -1.70
CA ASN A 177 8.67 7.98 -1.80
C ASN A 177 8.93 7.41 -3.19
N ILE A 178 9.39 6.17 -3.23
CA ILE A 178 9.68 5.42 -4.44
C ILE A 178 8.76 4.20 -4.47
N ARG A 179 8.05 4.01 -5.57
CA ARG A 179 7.29 2.81 -5.86
C ARG A 179 7.69 2.31 -7.24
N SER A 180 8.03 1.04 -7.34
CA SER A 180 8.31 0.38 -8.61
C SER A 180 7.54 -0.93 -8.67
N SER A 181 6.92 -1.22 -9.81
CA SER A 181 6.22 -2.47 -10.08
C SER A 181 6.71 -3.03 -11.40
N THR A 182 7.11 -4.30 -11.41
CA THR A 182 7.52 -5.00 -12.63
C THR A 182 6.80 -6.34 -12.70
N MET A 183 6.20 -6.62 -13.84
CA MET A 183 5.47 -7.85 -14.14
C MET A 183 6.04 -8.50 -15.40
N PHE A 184 6.18 -9.80 -15.35
CA PHE A 184 6.45 -10.68 -16.48
C PHE A 184 5.31 -11.69 -16.58
N ALA A 185 4.83 -11.95 -17.80
CA ALA A 185 3.85 -12.99 -18.05
C ALA A 185 4.22 -13.82 -19.25
N THR A 186 3.79 -15.06 -19.28
CA THR A 186 3.89 -15.91 -20.47
C THR A 186 2.95 -15.39 -21.57
N GLN A 187 3.22 -15.72 -22.83
CA GLN A 187 2.48 -15.16 -23.96
C GLN A 187 1.00 -15.58 -23.99
N ALA A 188 0.69 -16.74 -23.46
CA ALA A 188 -0.66 -17.28 -23.45
C ALA A 188 -1.40 -17.04 -22.14
N PHE A 189 -0.75 -16.42 -21.13
CA PHE A 189 -1.42 -16.08 -19.87
C PHE A 189 -2.47 -15.00 -20.08
N ASP A 190 -3.73 -15.37 -19.89
CA ASP A 190 -4.87 -14.47 -19.98
C ASP A 190 -5.76 -14.60 -18.74
N PRO A 191 -5.73 -13.63 -17.82
CA PRO A 191 -6.60 -13.62 -16.64
C PRO A 191 -8.06 -13.25 -16.94
N GLY A 192 -8.47 -13.21 -18.23
CA GLY A 192 -9.87 -12.96 -18.62
C GLY A 192 -10.26 -11.50 -18.82
N ASN A 193 -9.28 -10.59 -18.89
CA ASN A 193 -9.53 -9.15 -19.11
C ASN A 193 -9.22 -8.67 -20.55
N SER A 194 -9.16 -9.56 -21.50
CA SER A 194 -8.60 -9.29 -22.82
C SER A 194 -9.57 -8.61 -23.78
N GLY A 195 -9.69 -7.30 -23.66
CA GLY A 195 -10.03 -6.44 -24.82
C GLY A 195 -8.82 -6.03 -25.66
N SER A 196 -7.59 -6.40 -25.27
CA SER A 196 -6.32 -6.04 -25.92
C SER A 196 -5.33 -7.21 -25.84
N SER A 197 -4.31 -7.22 -26.69
CA SER A 197 -3.23 -8.23 -26.65
C SER A 197 -2.63 -8.35 -25.24
N PRO A 198 -2.46 -9.58 -24.71
CA PRO A 198 -1.91 -9.78 -23.38
C PRO A 198 -0.55 -9.09 -23.23
N LYS A 199 -0.30 -8.47 -22.07
CA LYS A 199 0.98 -7.85 -21.77
C LYS A 199 1.93 -8.91 -21.21
N THR A 200 3.05 -9.14 -21.88
CA THR A 200 4.10 -10.07 -21.45
C THR A 200 5.13 -9.40 -20.54
N PHE A 201 5.25 -8.07 -20.63
CA PHE A 201 6.09 -7.28 -19.74
C PHE A 201 5.41 -5.95 -19.41
N LEU A 202 5.47 -5.57 -18.14
CA LEU A 202 4.98 -4.29 -17.66
C LEU A 202 5.89 -3.81 -16.54
N SER A 203 6.43 -2.61 -16.68
CA SER A 203 7.18 -1.95 -15.61
C SER A 203 6.68 -0.53 -15.43
N SER A 204 6.36 -0.16 -14.20
CA SER A 204 6.00 1.20 -13.83
C SER A 204 6.78 1.61 -12.60
N SER A 205 7.28 2.84 -12.60
CA SER A 205 7.97 3.39 -11.44
C SER A 205 7.50 4.82 -11.20
N GLU A 206 7.33 5.15 -9.94
CA GLU A 206 6.96 6.47 -9.45
C GLU A 206 7.95 6.92 -8.40
N ILE A 207 8.44 8.14 -8.53
CA ILE A 207 9.22 8.83 -7.50
C ILE A 207 8.53 10.14 -7.22
N ARG A 208 8.15 10.40 -5.98
CA ARG A 208 7.50 11.64 -5.54
C ARG A 208 8.09 12.16 -4.25
N GLY A 209 8.10 13.47 -4.11
CA GLY A 209 8.60 14.13 -2.90
C GLY A 209 8.65 15.65 -3.03
N PRO A 210 9.21 16.34 -2.04
CA PRO A 210 9.49 17.76 -2.15
C PRO A 210 10.64 18.00 -3.12
N LEU A 211 10.51 19.04 -3.95
CA LEU A 211 11.57 19.47 -4.87
C LEU A 211 12.48 20.50 -4.18
N VAL A 212 11.91 21.62 -3.75
CA VAL A 212 12.55 22.72 -3.00
C VAL A 212 11.47 23.57 -2.35
N ASP A 213 11.80 24.26 -1.26
CA ASP A 213 10.98 25.34 -0.75
C ASP A 213 11.32 26.61 -1.54
N PHE A 214 10.35 27.10 -2.30
CA PHE A 214 10.52 28.30 -3.10
C PHE A 214 9.68 29.42 -2.46
N PHE A 215 10.31 30.47 -1.96
CA PHE A 215 9.66 31.60 -1.24
C PHE A 215 8.74 31.18 -0.08
N GLY A 216 9.10 30.10 0.67
CA GLY A 216 8.28 29.59 1.75
C GLY A 216 7.11 28.69 1.33
N GLU A 217 6.98 28.42 0.03
CA GLU A 217 5.97 27.52 -0.52
C GLU A 217 6.59 26.17 -0.87
N LYS A 218 5.93 25.09 -0.44
CA LYS A 218 6.38 23.72 -0.72
C LYS A 218 6.05 23.32 -2.15
N VAL A 219 7.07 23.11 -2.96
CA VAL A 219 6.94 22.54 -4.30
C VAL A 219 7.14 21.04 -4.20
N THR A 220 6.17 20.25 -4.68
CA THR A 220 6.26 18.80 -4.75
C THR A 220 6.36 18.34 -6.20
N TYR A 221 6.99 17.19 -6.42
CA TYR A 221 7.07 16.58 -7.73
C TYR A 221 6.65 15.12 -7.72
N ALA A 222 6.23 14.62 -8.88
CA ALA A 222 6.10 13.21 -9.19
C ALA A 222 6.69 12.93 -10.57
N LEU A 223 7.58 11.95 -10.65
CA LEU A 223 8.12 11.41 -11.88
C LEU A 223 7.61 9.99 -12.05
N ASN A 224 6.84 9.76 -13.12
CA ASN A 224 6.29 8.45 -13.46
C ASN A 224 6.95 7.93 -14.73
N THR A 225 7.29 6.65 -14.74
CA THR A 225 7.74 5.94 -15.93
C THR A 225 6.87 4.73 -16.16
N HIS A 226 6.55 4.46 -17.41
CA HIS A 226 5.79 3.28 -17.80
C HIS A 226 6.39 2.64 -19.04
N ILE A 227 6.69 1.34 -18.96
CA ILE A 227 7.24 0.55 -20.05
C ILE A 227 6.38 -0.72 -20.16
N SER A 228 5.88 -1.02 -21.35
CA SER A 228 5.13 -2.25 -21.58
C SER A 228 5.53 -2.92 -22.89
N GLN A 229 5.34 -4.23 -22.94
CA GLN A 229 5.44 -5.06 -24.14
C GLN A 229 4.27 -6.04 -24.16
N THR A 230 3.67 -6.17 -25.30
CA THR A 230 2.57 -7.10 -25.57
C THR A 230 3.06 -8.41 -26.20
N ALA A 231 2.22 -9.42 -26.28
CA ALA A 231 2.55 -10.73 -26.85
C ALA A 231 2.96 -10.65 -28.32
N ASP A 232 2.49 -9.65 -29.06
CA ASP A 232 2.88 -9.36 -30.46
C ASP A 232 4.18 -8.55 -30.58
N ASN A 233 4.95 -8.39 -29.48
CA ASN A 233 6.17 -7.61 -29.37
C ASN A 233 6.02 -6.10 -29.55
N THR A 234 4.80 -5.55 -29.54
CA THR A 234 4.60 -4.09 -29.53
C THR A 234 5.09 -3.52 -28.20
N LYS A 235 5.96 -2.51 -28.28
CA LYS A 235 6.56 -1.85 -27.11
C LYS A 235 6.03 -0.44 -26.96
N SER A 236 5.68 -0.06 -25.74
CA SER A 236 5.32 1.31 -25.36
C SER A 236 6.20 1.80 -24.24
N ARG A 237 6.58 3.08 -24.30
CA ARG A 237 7.32 3.77 -23.23
C ARG A 237 6.70 5.14 -23.02
N ASP A 238 6.46 5.48 -21.78
CA ASP A 238 5.94 6.76 -21.37
C ASP A 238 6.71 7.28 -20.16
N VAL A 239 6.98 8.57 -20.13
CA VAL A 239 7.61 9.27 -19.01
C VAL A 239 6.84 10.56 -18.77
N GLN A 240 6.33 10.72 -17.55
CA GLN A 240 5.53 11.86 -17.14
C GLN A 240 6.15 12.51 -15.91
N PHE A 241 6.31 13.82 -15.99
CA PHE A 241 6.76 14.64 -14.88
C PHE A 241 5.65 15.60 -14.47
N TYR A 242 5.29 15.56 -13.20
CA TYR A 242 4.31 16.45 -12.59
C TYR A 242 5.00 17.30 -11.52
N GLN A 243 4.61 18.56 -11.47
CA GLN A 243 5.03 19.47 -10.42
C GLN A 243 3.79 20.18 -9.88
N ASN A 244 3.65 20.21 -8.56
CA ASN A 244 2.57 20.90 -7.90
C ASN A 244 3.13 21.86 -6.86
N THR A 245 2.57 23.08 -6.82
CA THR A 245 2.84 24.05 -5.77
C THR A 245 1.56 24.59 -5.20
N ARG A 246 1.56 24.96 -3.92
CA ARG A 246 0.45 25.63 -3.29
C ARG A 246 0.81 27.08 -3.09
N ILE A 247 0.02 27.98 -3.67
CA ILE A 247 0.15 29.43 -3.53
C ILE A 247 -1.07 29.93 -2.76
N GLY A 248 -0.90 30.20 -1.47
CA GLY A 248 -2.01 30.54 -0.58
C GLY A 248 -3.04 29.40 -0.49
N SER A 249 -4.29 29.64 -0.92
CA SER A 249 -5.36 28.64 -0.96
C SER A 249 -5.46 27.87 -2.29
N TYR A 250 -4.66 28.22 -3.28
CA TYR A 250 -4.72 27.63 -4.62
C TYR A 250 -3.62 26.57 -4.81
N VAL A 251 -3.98 25.48 -5.49
CA VAL A 251 -3.02 24.46 -5.96
C VAL A 251 -2.83 24.68 -7.45
N VAL A 252 -1.57 24.85 -7.87
CA VAL A 252 -1.17 25.02 -9.26
C VAL A 252 -0.30 23.82 -9.63
N GLY A 253 -0.67 23.12 -10.70
CA GLY A 253 0.03 21.94 -11.20
C GLY A 253 0.20 21.98 -12.70
#